data_ba4878ae9b0201d550c215ad4a3ac597
#
_entry.id   ba4878ae9b0201d550c215ad4a3ac597
#
_cell.length_a   1.000
_cell.length_b   1.000
_cell.length_c   1.000
_cell.angle_alpha   90.00
_cell.angle_beta   90.00
_cell.angle_gamma   90.00
#
_symmetry.space_group_name_H-M   'P 1'
#
loop_
_entity.id
_entity.type
_entity.pdbx_description
1 polymer ?
#
loop_
_entity_poly.entity_id
_entity_poly.type
_entity_poly.pdbx_seq_one_letter_code
_entity_poly.pdbx_strand_id
1 'polypeptide(L)'
;MKRSFYRMLRCLTLLLASCALLAVGASAADPVRDFDFARYASDNPDLMRAYGPELYQDELYQHYLHYGASEGRAAYSLRTGQPFVLEADAQQAYQNQLQLTSAQARLGNAVLTPDRSWPEPLLNLADQVLAQVGGSTPYETLRGCYDWLIQNCSYGYERADLDGGGRIAEDAYSILVNRVGVCDNYSAAFAVMARMLGFDARLQSGQTHRAAGGYTGHAWCVINIHGVDYVFDPQVEDNIAAGGAIRYLRFCKTYEEVPDKYIRYADDVVQDSIMAGGDAGPAYAFGQGGSYFAAVNQARAEAGVAPLTWDADLARAALRIAMGEDSDTVLDELESRTGKSCALYSSYGMYPLPSWGPNLESFRRSTGISLYGASMCMLYSME
;
A
#
# COMPACT_ATOMS: atom_id res chain seq x y z
N MET A 1 -30.24 5.32 16.19
CA MET A 1 -28.95 4.91 15.62
C MET A 1 -27.77 5.12 16.57
N LYS A 2 -27.58 6.25 17.26
CA LYS A 2 -26.46 6.47 18.21
C LYS A 2 -26.38 5.45 19.36
N ARG A 3 -27.49 5.02 19.95
CA ARG A 3 -27.51 4.03 21.06
C ARG A 3 -27.06 2.62 20.66
N SER A 4 -27.22 2.22 19.40
CA SER A 4 -26.80 0.89 18.91
C SER A 4 -25.29 0.82 18.68
N PHE A 5 -24.66 1.92 18.23
CA PHE A 5 -23.24 2.02 18.02
C PHE A 5 -22.44 1.89 19.34
N TYR A 6 -22.95 2.50 20.42
CA TYR A 6 -22.28 2.45 21.73
C TYR A 6 -22.47 1.11 22.48
N ARG A 7 -23.55 0.36 22.20
CA ARG A 7 -23.69 -1.02 22.71
C ARG A 7 -22.67 -1.95 22.05
N MET A 8 -22.34 -1.72 20.79
CA MET A 8 -21.31 -2.47 20.08
C MET A 8 -19.90 -2.13 20.60
N LEU A 9 -19.67 -0.87 20.96
CA LEU A 9 -18.41 -0.43 21.60
C LEU A 9 -18.22 -1.05 22.99
N ARG A 10 -19.29 -1.18 23.80
CA ARG A 10 -19.27 -1.87 25.11
C ARG A 10 -18.86 -3.34 25.02
N CYS A 11 -19.28 -4.05 23.99
CA CYS A 11 -18.86 -5.46 23.78
C CYS A 11 -17.39 -5.56 23.32
N LEU A 12 -16.88 -4.56 22.61
CA LEU A 12 -15.49 -4.56 22.10
C LEU A 12 -14.50 -4.24 23.22
N THR A 13 -14.83 -3.34 24.16
CA THR A 13 -13.92 -2.94 25.26
C THR A 13 -13.76 -4.03 26.33
N LEU A 14 -14.76 -4.87 26.54
CA LEU A 14 -14.70 -5.98 27.50
C LEU A 14 -13.84 -7.18 27.04
N LEU A 15 -13.66 -7.35 25.73
CA LEU A 15 -12.80 -8.41 25.18
C LEU A 15 -11.32 -8.02 25.05
N LEU A 16 -10.99 -6.73 25.08
CA LEU A 16 -9.63 -6.23 24.89
C LEU A 16 -8.85 -6.04 26.20
N ALA A 17 -9.52 -6.01 27.34
CA ALA A 17 -8.87 -5.81 28.65
C ALA A 17 -8.07 -7.03 29.16
N SER A 18 -8.22 -8.20 28.54
CA SER A 18 -7.63 -9.44 29.07
C SER A 18 -6.32 -9.89 28.43
N CYS A 19 -5.85 -9.26 27.33
CA CYS A 19 -4.63 -9.69 26.62
C CYS A 19 -3.43 -8.75 26.69
N ALA A 20 -3.52 -7.58 27.33
CA ALA A 20 -2.44 -6.58 27.33
C ALA A 20 -1.56 -6.55 28.60
N LEU A 21 -1.59 -7.58 29.42
CA LEU A 21 -0.89 -7.60 30.72
C LEU A 21 0.24 -8.64 30.77
N LEU A 22 1.15 -8.65 29.80
CA LEU A 22 2.45 -9.34 29.97
C LEU A 22 3.54 -8.61 29.17
N ALA A 23 4.46 -8.03 29.92
CA ALA A 23 5.77 -7.50 29.56
C ALA A 23 5.89 -5.97 29.42
N VAL A 24 5.91 -5.26 30.56
CA VAL A 24 6.90 -4.18 30.74
C VAL A 24 7.30 -4.16 32.21
N GLY A 25 8.50 -4.62 32.50
CA GLY A 25 9.17 -4.32 33.76
C GLY A 25 9.84 -2.97 33.66
N ALA A 26 9.27 -1.99 34.33
CA ALA A 26 9.85 -0.82 34.98
C ALA A 26 8.71 0.18 35.22
N SER A 27 8.40 0.41 36.43
CA SER A 27 7.56 1.41 37.09
C SER A 27 7.27 2.73 36.29
N ALA A 28 6.57 2.65 35.18
CA ALA A 28 5.78 3.76 34.67
C ALA A 28 4.42 3.67 35.39
N ALA A 29 3.99 4.73 36.06
CA ALA A 29 2.66 4.78 36.69
C ALA A 29 1.61 4.52 35.57
N ASP A 30 0.69 3.59 35.85
CA ASP A 30 -0.41 3.27 34.95
C ASP A 30 -1.15 4.58 34.59
N PRO A 31 -1.11 5.03 33.33
CA PRO A 31 -1.66 6.33 32.97
C PRO A 31 -3.17 6.41 33.19
N VAL A 32 -3.89 5.29 33.12
CA VAL A 32 -5.32 5.22 33.42
C VAL A 32 -5.56 5.53 34.91
N ARG A 33 -4.71 5.04 35.80
CA ARG A 33 -4.81 5.29 37.26
C ARG A 33 -4.40 6.70 37.65
N ASP A 34 -3.61 7.38 36.82
CA ASP A 34 -3.19 8.77 37.06
C ASP A 34 -4.14 9.81 36.43
N PHE A 35 -5.08 9.37 35.62
CA PHE A 35 -6.06 10.24 34.97
C PHE A 35 -7.19 10.61 35.95
N ASP A 36 -7.37 11.91 36.22
CA ASP A 36 -8.45 12.41 37.07
C ASP A 36 -9.78 12.39 36.31
N PHE A 37 -10.37 11.21 36.26
CA PHE A 37 -11.63 10.96 35.55
C PHE A 37 -12.81 11.70 36.18
N ALA A 38 -12.81 11.90 37.51
CA ALA A 38 -13.89 12.60 38.20
C ALA A 38 -13.91 14.08 37.81
N ARG A 39 -12.75 14.72 37.81
CA ARG A 39 -12.61 16.09 37.33
C ARG A 39 -12.90 16.21 35.84
N TYR A 40 -12.40 15.28 35.04
CA TYR A 40 -12.67 15.29 33.60
C TYR A 40 -14.18 15.17 33.28
N ALA A 41 -14.91 14.31 33.99
CA ALA A 41 -16.37 14.20 33.89
C ALA A 41 -17.08 15.49 34.30
N SER A 42 -16.63 16.11 35.42
CA SER A 42 -17.19 17.35 35.92
C SER A 42 -17.00 18.53 34.96
N ASP A 43 -15.80 18.62 34.36
CA ASP A 43 -15.44 19.68 33.43
C ASP A 43 -16.10 19.49 32.03
N ASN A 44 -16.59 18.26 31.74
CA ASN A 44 -17.22 17.91 30.47
C ASN A 44 -18.65 17.31 30.68
N PRO A 45 -19.63 18.11 31.14
CA PRO A 45 -20.97 17.62 31.47
C PRO A 45 -21.77 17.12 30.26
N ASP A 46 -21.34 17.42 29.05
CA ASP A 46 -21.86 16.86 27.81
C ASP A 46 -21.64 15.35 27.71
N LEU A 47 -20.56 14.83 28.27
CA LEU A 47 -20.26 13.40 28.32
C LEU A 47 -21.26 12.66 29.21
N MET A 48 -21.57 13.23 30.38
CA MET A 48 -22.57 12.66 31.29
C MET A 48 -23.96 12.65 30.66
N ARG A 49 -24.30 13.67 29.84
CA ARG A 49 -25.57 13.73 29.10
C ARG A 49 -25.62 12.75 27.94
N ALA A 50 -24.50 12.53 27.26
CA ALA A 50 -24.42 11.65 26.10
C ALA A 50 -24.38 10.17 26.47
N TYR A 51 -23.67 9.84 27.53
CA TYR A 51 -23.34 8.44 27.92
C TYR A 51 -24.05 7.97 29.18
N GLY A 52 -24.63 8.88 29.97
CA GLY A 52 -25.33 8.59 31.23
C GLY A 52 -24.39 8.58 32.46
N PRO A 53 -24.97 8.38 33.66
CA PRO A 53 -24.22 8.50 34.91
C PRO A 53 -23.31 7.31 35.24
N GLU A 54 -23.33 6.26 34.42
CA GLU A 54 -22.52 5.05 34.61
C GLU A 54 -21.25 5.06 33.76
N LEU A 55 -20.59 6.23 33.62
CA LEU A 55 -19.29 6.32 32.97
C LEU A 55 -18.18 5.82 33.91
N TYR A 56 -17.43 4.86 33.43
CA TYR A 56 -16.28 4.32 34.16
C TYR A 56 -15.01 5.08 33.83
N GLN A 57 -14.03 4.97 34.72
CA GLN A 57 -12.71 5.60 34.58
C GLN A 57 -12.07 5.31 33.22
N ASP A 58 -12.12 4.07 32.77
CA ASP A 58 -11.54 3.63 31.51
C ASP A 58 -12.23 4.27 30.32
N GLU A 59 -13.55 4.43 30.34
CA GLU A 59 -14.31 5.06 29.25
C GLU A 59 -14.01 6.54 29.12
N LEU A 60 -13.85 7.27 30.23
CA LEU A 60 -13.48 8.69 30.25
C LEU A 60 -12.04 8.91 29.79
N TYR A 61 -11.13 8.03 30.22
CA TYR A 61 -9.76 8.05 29.74
C TYR A 61 -9.69 7.77 28.24
N GLN A 62 -10.42 6.77 27.75
CA GLN A 62 -10.53 6.47 26.32
C GLN A 62 -11.13 7.64 25.54
N HIS A 63 -12.18 8.28 26.08
CA HIS A 63 -12.73 9.48 25.44
C HIS A 63 -11.69 10.60 25.33
N TYR A 64 -10.90 10.85 26.38
CA TYR A 64 -9.85 11.86 26.35
C TYR A 64 -8.80 11.55 25.27
N LEU A 65 -8.36 10.31 25.19
CA LEU A 65 -7.38 9.87 24.18
C LEU A 65 -7.89 10.03 22.76
N HIS A 66 -9.14 9.63 22.52
CA HIS A 66 -9.73 9.60 21.17
C HIS A 66 -10.14 10.99 20.67
N TYR A 67 -10.70 11.80 21.55
CA TYR A 67 -11.40 13.02 21.18
C TYR A 67 -10.94 14.19 22.02
N GLY A 68 -10.95 14.05 23.33
CA GLY A 68 -10.79 15.15 24.28
C GLY A 68 -9.49 15.93 24.09
N ALA A 69 -8.37 15.23 23.91
CA ALA A 69 -7.07 15.89 23.69
C ALA A 69 -7.06 16.72 22.39
N SER A 70 -7.62 16.19 21.31
CA SER A 70 -7.73 16.91 20.02
C SER A 70 -8.77 18.02 20.03
N GLU A 71 -9.80 17.90 20.86
CA GLU A 71 -10.82 18.92 21.10
C GLU A 71 -10.34 20.03 22.05
N GLY A 72 -9.11 19.91 22.59
CA GLY A 72 -8.55 20.85 23.57
C GLY A 72 -9.19 20.77 24.96
N ARG A 73 -9.84 19.66 25.32
CA ARG A 73 -10.41 19.44 26.65
C ARG A 73 -9.31 19.30 27.68
N ALA A 74 -9.45 20.01 28.82
CA ALA A 74 -8.49 19.90 29.90
C ALA A 74 -8.62 18.55 30.62
N ALA A 75 -7.49 17.92 30.90
CA ALA A 75 -7.40 16.76 31.78
C ALA A 75 -6.27 16.98 32.80
N TYR A 76 -6.35 16.28 33.92
CA TYR A 76 -5.42 16.47 35.02
C TYR A 76 -4.92 15.12 35.55
N SER A 77 -3.70 15.11 36.06
CA SER A 77 -3.12 13.99 36.80
C SER A 77 -3.74 13.91 38.19
N LEU A 78 -4.29 12.77 38.54
CA LEU A 78 -4.85 12.52 39.86
C LEU A 78 -3.76 12.61 40.96
N ARG A 79 -2.53 12.23 40.63
CA ARG A 79 -1.40 12.21 41.58
C ARG A 79 -0.81 13.60 41.82
N THR A 80 -0.73 14.45 40.78
CA THR A 80 -0.01 15.73 40.86
C THR A 80 -0.94 16.94 40.84
N GLY A 81 -2.18 16.77 40.38
CA GLY A 81 -3.13 17.87 40.10
C GLY A 81 -2.74 18.79 38.95
N GLN A 82 -1.61 18.51 38.28
CA GLN A 82 -1.13 19.27 37.12
C GLN A 82 -1.84 18.80 35.85
N PRO A 83 -1.77 19.57 34.71
CA PRO A 83 -2.26 19.12 33.45
C PRO A 83 -1.74 17.69 33.12
N PHE A 84 -2.66 16.83 32.73
CA PHE A 84 -2.34 15.45 32.35
C PHE A 84 -1.65 15.45 31.00
N VAL A 85 -0.41 15.00 30.98
CA VAL A 85 0.40 14.87 29.76
C VAL A 85 0.51 13.40 29.42
N LEU A 86 -0.02 13.02 28.27
CA LEU A 86 0.22 11.69 27.72
C LEU A 86 1.69 11.58 27.35
N GLU A 87 2.37 10.58 27.87
CA GLU A 87 3.69 10.23 27.37
C GLU A 87 3.55 9.88 25.87
N ALA A 88 4.42 10.44 25.05
CA ALA A 88 4.35 10.30 23.59
C ALA A 88 4.31 8.82 23.14
N ASP A 89 5.01 7.95 23.87
CA ASP A 89 5.05 6.51 23.60
C ASP A 89 3.71 5.81 23.87
N ALA A 90 3.04 6.17 24.98
CA ALA A 90 1.73 5.62 25.31
C ALA A 90 0.66 6.05 24.33
N GLN A 91 0.70 7.31 23.90
CA GLN A 91 -0.19 7.82 22.87
C GLN A 91 0.05 7.13 21.53
N GLN A 92 1.30 6.93 21.13
CA GLN A 92 1.65 6.23 19.90
C GLN A 92 1.21 4.77 19.94
N ALA A 93 1.45 4.07 21.02
CA ALA A 93 1.02 2.68 21.21
C ALA A 93 -0.50 2.54 21.10
N TYR A 94 -1.22 3.48 21.68
CA TYR A 94 -2.67 3.55 21.57
C TYR A 94 -3.15 3.79 20.13
N GLN A 95 -2.56 4.76 19.43
CA GLN A 95 -2.88 5.02 18.02
C GLN A 95 -2.61 3.77 17.15
N ASN A 96 -1.50 3.08 17.40
CA ASN A 96 -1.18 1.83 16.70
C ASN A 96 -2.25 0.76 16.95
N GLN A 97 -2.73 0.63 18.19
CA GLN A 97 -3.78 -0.33 18.53
C GLN A 97 -5.10 -0.03 17.79
N LEU A 98 -5.46 1.24 17.66
CA LEU A 98 -6.64 1.65 16.88
C LEU A 98 -6.50 1.27 15.40
N GLN A 99 -5.33 1.53 14.82
CA GLN A 99 -5.05 1.16 13.43
C GLN A 99 -5.24 -0.34 13.23
N LEU A 100 -4.65 -1.15 14.11
CA LEU A 100 -4.74 -2.61 14.05
C LEU A 100 -6.16 -3.14 14.26
N THR A 101 -6.93 -2.55 15.19
CA THR A 101 -8.33 -2.93 15.42
C THR A 101 -9.19 -2.66 14.19
N SER A 102 -9.00 -1.50 13.55
CA SER A 102 -9.68 -1.17 12.29
C SER A 102 -9.31 -2.14 11.17
N ALA A 103 -8.02 -2.42 11.01
CA ALA A 103 -7.51 -3.36 10.02
C ALA A 103 -8.06 -4.78 10.23
N GLN A 104 -8.09 -5.26 11.47
CA GLN A 104 -8.65 -6.57 11.81
C GLN A 104 -10.13 -6.68 11.45
N ALA A 105 -10.92 -5.64 11.73
CA ALA A 105 -12.33 -5.62 11.39
C ALA A 105 -12.56 -5.65 9.86
N ARG A 106 -11.74 -4.98 9.08
CA ARG A 106 -11.79 -4.96 7.61
C ARG A 106 -11.39 -6.30 7.02
N LEU A 107 -10.21 -6.78 7.37
CA LEU A 107 -9.63 -8.02 6.84
C LEU A 107 -10.40 -9.26 7.30
N GLY A 108 -11.02 -9.24 8.48
CA GLY A 108 -11.89 -10.31 8.98
C GLY A 108 -13.17 -10.50 8.16
N ASN A 109 -13.55 -9.52 7.33
CA ASN A 109 -14.68 -9.61 6.42
C ASN A 109 -14.29 -10.05 4.99
N ALA A 110 -13.00 -10.24 4.70
CA ALA A 110 -12.56 -10.65 3.38
C ALA A 110 -13.00 -12.08 3.04
N VAL A 111 -13.39 -12.30 1.80
CA VAL A 111 -13.59 -13.65 1.26
C VAL A 111 -12.23 -14.19 0.84
N LEU A 112 -11.79 -15.27 1.47
CA LEU A 112 -10.46 -15.81 1.26
C LEU A 112 -10.47 -16.92 0.22
N THR A 113 -9.58 -16.81 -0.78
CA THR A 113 -9.35 -17.83 -1.81
C THR A 113 -7.83 -18.01 -1.95
N PRO A 114 -7.21 -18.97 -1.23
CA PRO A 114 -5.77 -19.16 -1.26
C PRO A 114 -5.25 -19.48 -2.67
N ASP A 115 -4.25 -18.72 -3.10
CA ASP A 115 -3.53 -18.93 -4.36
C ASP A 115 -2.10 -19.37 -4.07
N ARG A 116 -1.76 -20.58 -4.54
CA ARG A 116 -0.45 -21.19 -4.39
C ARG A 116 0.16 -21.57 -5.75
N SER A 117 -0.26 -20.91 -6.82
CA SER A 117 0.22 -21.15 -8.18
C SER A 117 1.57 -20.47 -8.48
N TRP A 118 2.43 -20.36 -7.48
CA TRP A 118 3.77 -19.77 -7.58
C TRP A 118 4.85 -20.84 -7.81
N PRO A 119 6.01 -20.47 -8.41
CA PRO A 119 7.14 -21.39 -8.54
C PRO A 119 7.57 -21.94 -7.18
N GLU A 120 7.95 -23.23 -7.16
CA GLU A 120 8.29 -23.95 -5.93
C GLU A 120 9.38 -23.26 -5.07
N PRO A 121 10.46 -22.70 -5.64
CA PRO A 121 11.46 -21.98 -4.84
C PRO A 121 10.87 -20.78 -4.08
N LEU A 122 9.95 -20.03 -4.70
CA LEU A 122 9.26 -18.92 -4.07
C LEU A 122 8.30 -19.41 -2.98
N LEU A 123 7.50 -20.45 -3.27
CA LEU A 123 6.59 -21.03 -2.28
C LEU A 123 7.34 -21.47 -1.02
N ASN A 124 8.48 -22.13 -1.18
CA ASN A 124 9.27 -22.60 -0.04
C ASN A 124 9.77 -21.46 0.85
N LEU A 125 10.21 -20.33 0.25
CA LEU A 125 10.64 -19.15 1.02
C LEU A 125 9.46 -18.45 1.69
N ALA A 126 8.36 -18.27 0.98
CA ALA A 126 7.16 -17.65 1.54
C ALA A 126 6.57 -18.51 2.68
N ASP A 127 6.52 -19.84 2.54
CA ASP A 127 6.08 -20.75 3.61
C ASP A 127 6.97 -20.67 4.86
N GLN A 128 8.28 -20.49 4.69
CA GLN A 128 9.17 -20.26 5.83
C GLN A 128 8.82 -18.97 6.57
N VAL A 129 8.52 -17.88 5.85
CA VAL A 129 8.08 -16.64 6.48
C VAL A 129 6.73 -16.84 7.17
N LEU A 130 5.74 -17.44 6.49
CA LEU A 130 4.43 -17.71 7.06
C LEU A 130 4.52 -18.56 8.34
N ALA A 131 5.38 -19.58 8.36
CA ALA A 131 5.61 -20.42 9.52
C ALA A 131 6.32 -19.65 10.66
N GLN A 132 7.24 -18.76 10.33
CA GLN A 132 7.98 -17.96 11.30
C GLN A 132 7.09 -16.92 11.98
N VAL A 133 6.24 -16.24 11.21
CA VAL A 133 5.37 -15.19 11.76
C VAL A 133 4.22 -15.77 12.57
N GLY A 134 3.74 -16.96 12.19
CA GLY A 134 2.63 -17.62 12.85
C GLY A 134 1.34 -16.78 12.79
N GLY A 135 0.40 -17.12 13.63
CA GLY A 135 -0.87 -16.40 13.77
C GLY A 135 -2.03 -17.37 13.92
N SER A 136 -3.01 -17.03 14.76
CA SER A 136 -4.22 -17.84 14.96
C SER A 136 -5.27 -17.56 13.90
N THR A 137 -5.13 -16.47 13.17
CA THR A 137 -6.04 -16.03 12.11
C THR A 137 -5.27 -15.58 10.87
N PRO A 138 -5.88 -15.61 9.67
CA PRO A 138 -5.27 -15.05 8.46
C PRO A 138 -4.86 -13.58 8.61
N TYR A 139 -5.62 -12.78 9.35
CA TYR A 139 -5.27 -11.40 9.68
C TYR A 139 -3.97 -11.31 10.48
N GLU A 140 -3.83 -12.10 11.54
CA GLU A 140 -2.61 -12.08 12.37
C GLU A 140 -1.38 -12.52 11.59
N THR A 141 -1.52 -13.55 10.75
CA THR A 141 -0.44 -14.00 9.87
C THR A 141 -0.09 -12.92 8.84
N LEU A 142 -1.09 -12.29 8.20
CA LEU A 142 -0.85 -11.22 7.23
C LEU A 142 -0.13 -10.02 7.87
N ARG A 143 -0.55 -9.61 9.08
CA ARG A 143 0.16 -8.59 9.85
C ARG A 143 1.59 -9.01 10.15
N GLY A 144 1.77 -10.25 10.58
CA GLY A 144 3.10 -10.80 10.82
C GLY A 144 4.00 -10.75 9.58
N CYS A 145 3.47 -11.01 8.38
CA CYS A 145 4.22 -10.86 7.13
C CYS A 145 4.64 -9.41 6.87
N TYR A 146 3.76 -8.46 7.15
CA TYR A 146 4.06 -7.03 7.04
C TYR A 146 5.19 -6.61 7.98
N ASP A 147 5.05 -6.97 9.25
CA ASP A 147 6.03 -6.68 10.29
C ASP A 147 7.38 -7.34 9.97
N TRP A 148 7.34 -8.58 9.46
CA TRP A 148 8.52 -9.34 9.10
C TRP A 148 9.32 -8.68 7.98
N LEU A 149 8.67 -8.20 6.92
CA LEU A 149 9.33 -7.47 5.84
C LEU A 149 10.05 -6.23 6.36
N ILE A 150 9.40 -5.45 7.22
CA ILE A 150 9.97 -4.23 7.80
C ILE A 150 11.16 -4.55 8.73
N GLN A 151 11.09 -5.65 9.46
CA GLN A 151 12.12 -6.00 10.46
C GLN A 151 13.31 -6.77 9.90
N ASN A 152 13.14 -7.44 8.75
CA ASN A 152 14.13 -8.37 8.22
C ASN A 152 14.65 -8.00 6.83
N CYS A 153 14.10 -6.95 6.20
CA CYS A 153 14.56 -6.48 4.90
C CYS A 153 15.09 -5.05 4.99
N SER A 154 15.85 -4.64 4.00
CA SER A 154 16.36 -3.26 3.88
C SER A 154 16.20 -2.74 2.46
N TYR A 155 16.07 -1.42 2.32
CA TYR A 155 15.94 -0.79 1.02
C TYR A 155 17.26 -0.80 0.25
N GLY A 156 17.25 -1.32 -0.96
CA GLY A 156 18.44 -1.40 -1.81
C GLY A 156 18.19 -2.18 -3.10
N TYR A 157 19.24 -2.30 -3.91
CA TYR A 157 19.18 -2.98 -5.20
C TYR A 157 20.00 -4.26 -5.13
N GLU A 158 19.34 -5.37 -4.91
CA GLU A 158 19.90 -6.71 -5.09
C GLU A 158 18.92 -7.56 -5.86
N ARG A 159 19.41 -8.45 -6.71
CA ARG A 159 18.59 -9.33 -7.54
C ARG A 159 18.98 -10.78 -7.31
N ALA A 160 17.95 -11.63 -7.21
CA ALA A 160 18.06 -13.08 -7.34
C ALA A 160 17.10 -13.51 -8.45
N ASP A 161 17.59 -14.34 -9.37
CA ASP A 161 16.82 -14.80 -10.51
C ASP A 161 15.92 -15.98 -10.10
N LEU A 162 14.72 -16.03 -10.68
CA LEU A 162 13.74 -17.08 -10.51
C LEU A 162 13.23 -17.50 -11.89
N ASP A 163 13.28 -18.80 -12.18
CA ASP A 163 12.72 -19.34 -13.41
C ASP A 163 11.19 -19.45 -13.29
N GLY A 164 10.49 -18.72 -14.16
CA GLY A 164 9.02 -18.74 -14.26
C GLY A 164 8.31 -17.88 -13.22
N GLY A 165 6.97 -17.82 -13.34
CA GLY A 165 6.10 -17.08 -12.41
C GLY A 165 5.95 -15.57 -12.69
N GLY A 166 6.73 -15.02 -13.63
CA GLY A 166 6.66 -13.62 -14.05
C GLY A 166 7.19 -12.65 -13.00
N ARG A 167 7.11 -11.35 -13.30
CA ARG A 167 7.76 -10.27 -12.56
C ARG A 167 7.43 -10.23 -11.07
N ILE A 168 6.17 -10.45 -10.69
CA ILE A 168 5.78 -10.47 -9.27
C ILE A 168 6.51 -11.57 -8.51
N ALA A 169 6.60 -12.77 -9.11
CA ALA A 169 7.29 -13.88 -8.49
C ALA A 169 8.81 -13.61 -8.37
N GLU A 170 9.43 -13.06 -9.41
CA GLU A 170 10.85 -12.68 -9.40
C GLU A 170 11.16 -11.62 -8.35
N ASP A 171 10.37 -10.56 -8.29
CA ASP A 171 10.56 -9.47 -7.32
C ASP A 171 10.36 -9.99 -5.89
N ALA A 172 9.33 -10.81 -5.64
CA ALA A 172 9.09 -11.43 -4.34
C ALA A 172 10.24 -12.38 -3.95
N TYR A 173 10.66 -13.24 -4.87
CA TYR A 173 11.77 -14.16 -4.64
C TYR A 173 13.06 -13.44 -4.30
N SER A 174 13.39 -12.40 -5.07
CA SER A 174 14.61 -11.62 -4.89
C SER A 174 14.75 -11.06 -3.48
N ILE A 175 13.72 -10.40 -2.95
CA ILE A 175 13.79 -9.85 -1.59
C ILE A 175 13.74 -10.93 -0.51
N LEU A 176 13.00 -12.03 -0.74
CA LEU A 176 12.95 -13.13 0.22
C LEU A 176 14.28 -13.89 0.33
N VAL A 177 15.10 -13.89 -0.74
CA VAL A 177 16.46 -14.43 -0.73
C VAL A 177 17.46 -13.46 -0.12
N ASN A 178 17.52 -12.23 -0.69
CA ASN A 178 18.59 -11.28 -0.42
C ASN A 178 18.36 -10.43 0.82
N ARG A 179 17.12 -10.30 1.29
CA ARG A 179 16.70 -9.36 2.35
C ARG A 179 16.96 -7.90 1.99
N VAL A 180 17.16 -7.62 0.71
CA VAL A 180 17.37 -6.29 0.14
C VAL A 180 16.45 -6.16 -1.06
N GLY A 181 15.75 -5.03 -1.17
CA GLY A 181 14.86 -4.78 -2.29
C GLY A 181 14.35 -3.35 -2.34
N VAL A 182 13.77 -2.98 -3.47
CA VAL A 182 13.08 -1.70 -3.66
C VAL A 182 11.56 -1.87 -3.42
N CYS A 183 10.79 -0.81 -3.64
CA CYS A 183 9.35 -0.81 -3.41
C CYS A 183 8.60 -1.97 -4.10
N ASP A 184 8.98 -2.32 -5.33
CA ASP A 184 8.38 -3.44 -6.07
C ASP A 184 8.61 -4.77 -5.36
N ASN A 185 9.83 -5.00 -4.87
CA ASN A 185 10.18 -6.25 -4.20
C ASN A 185 9.42 -6.41 -2.87
N TYR A 186 9.35 -5.34 -2.04
CA TYR A 186 8.56 -5.35 -0.80
C TYR A 186 7.09 -5.63 -1.06
N SER A 187 6.52 -4.93 -2.06
CA SER A 187 5.11 -5.03 -2.40
C SER A 187 4.77 -6.39 -3.01
N ALA A 188 5.66 -6.93 -3.87
CA ALA A 188 5.51 -8.24 -4.47
C ALA A 188 5.55 -9.36 -3.42
N ALA A 189 6.53 -9.34 -2.51
CA ALA A 189 6.62 -10.34 -1.46
C ALA A 189 5.39 -10.31 -0.54
N PHE A 190 4.93 -9.12 -0.16
CA PHE A 190 3.71 -8.99 0.63
C PHE A 190 2.48 -9.50 -0.13
N ALA A 191 2.31 -9.15 -1.41
CA ALA A 191 1.18 -9.58 -2.23
C ALA A 191 1.17 -11.10 -2.43
N VAL A 192 2.33 -11.74 -2.67
CA VAL A 192 2.45 -13.21 -2.78
C VAL A 192 1.99 -13.87 -1.49
N MET A 193 2.52 -13.46 -0.34
CA MET A 193 2.11 -14.03 0.95
C MET A 193 0.64 -13.77 1.26
N ALA A 194 0.12 -12.59 0.93
CA ALA A 194 -1.30 -12.28 1.08
C ALA A 194 -2.20 -13.17 0.22
N ARG A 195 -1.83 -13.43 -1.06
CA ARG A 195 -2.54 -14.36 -1.94
C ARG A 195 -2.47 -15.79 -1.44
N MET A 196 -1.33 -16.22 -0.90
CA MET A 196 -1.21 -17.56 -0.30
C MET A 196 -2.13 -17.73 0.92
N LEU A 197 -2.42 -16.65 1.66
CA LEU A 197 -3.42 -16.60 2.74
C LEU A 197 -4.85 -16.47 2.22
N GLY A 198 -5.05 -16.19 0.95
CA GLY A 198 -6.35 -16.12 0.29
C GLY A 198 -6.89 -14.71 0.07
N PHE A 199 -6.16 -13.67 0.41
CA PHE A 199 -6.59 -12.29 0.17
C PHE A 199 -6.47 -11.93 -1.32
N ASP A 200 -7.42 -11.14 -1.82
CA ASP A 200 -7.39 -10.57 -3.18
C ASP A 200 -6.39 -9.41 -3.24
N ALA A 201 -5.12 -9.77 -3.29
CA ALA A 201 -3.99 -8.85 -3.25
C ALA A 201 -3.40 -8.64 -4.64
N ARG A 202 -3.02 -7.39 -4.96
CA ARG A 202 -2.34 -7.03 -6.20
C ARG A 202 -1.30 -5.94 -5.97
N LEU A 203 -0.37 -5.81 -6.91
CA LEU A 203 0.51 -4.66 -6.94
C LEU A 203 -0.22 -3.47 -7.56
N GLN A 204 0.05 -2.29 -7.04
CA GLN A 204 -0.38 -1.03 -7.59
C GLN A 204 0.84 -0.16 -7.83
N SER A 205 1.00 0.31 -9.06
CA SER A 205 2.02 1.29 -9.43
C SER A 205 1.47 2.71 -9.37
N GLY A 206 2.38 3.65 -9.17
CA GLY A 206 2.01 5.06 -9.10
C GLY A 206 3.15 5.92 -8.58
N GLN A 207 2.80 6.90 -7.77
CA GLN A 207 3.76 7.75 -7.09
C GLN A 207 3.40 7.87 -5.61
N THR A 208 4.42 8.03 -4.77
CA THR A 208 4.25 8.34 -3.34
C THR A 208 4.88 9.68 -3.00
N HIS A 209 4.35 10.34 -1.96
CA HIS A 209 4.84 11.62 -1.49
C HIS A 209 6.19 11.45 -0.78
N ARG A 210 7.16 12.30 -1.13
CA ARG A 210 8.49 12.32 -0.48
C ARG A 210 8.46 13.15 0.79
N ALA A 211 9.26 12.77 1.78
CA ALA A 211 9.46 13.57 3.00
C ALA A 211 10.02 14.98 2.69
N ALA A 212 10.86 15.11 1.66
CA ALA A 212 11.41 16.37 1.19
C ALA A 212 10.44 17.20 0.30
N GLY A 213 9.21 16.73 0.12
CA GLY A 213 8.21 17.32 -0.77
C GLY A 213 8.24 16.75 -2.19
N GLY A 214 7.11 16.89 -2.89
CA GLY A 214 6.88 16.32 -4.22
C GLY A 214 6.64 14.80 -4.19
N TYR A 215 6.60 14.19 -5.39
CA TYR A 215 6.29 12.78 -5.57
C TYR A 215 7.45 12.04 -6.26
N THR A 216 7.47 10.72 -6.08
CA THR A 216 8.41 9.82 -6.75
C THR A 216 7.69 8.55 -7.19
N GLY A 217 8.16 7.92 -8.27
CA GLY A 217 7.66 6.62 -8.71
C GLY A 217 7.70 5.61 -7.57
N HIS A 218 6.65 4.80 -7.44
CA HIS A 218 6.48 3.88 -6.32
C HIS A 218 5.50 2.77 -6.67
N ALA A 219 5.68 1.62 -5.99
CA ALA A 219 4.74 0.51 -6.02
C ALA A 219 4.38 0.10 -4.59
N TRP A 220 3.13 -0.32 -4.42
CA TRP A 220 2.60 -0.83 -3.15
C TRP A 220 1.61 -1.96 -3.39
N CYS A 221 1.27 -2.68 -2.34
CA CYS A 221 0.24 -3.72 -2.41
C CYS A 221 -1.13 -3.13 -2.10
N VAL A 222 -2.15 -3.60 -2.80
CA VAL A 222 -3.56 -3.32 -2.55
C VAL A 222 -4.29 -4.63 -2.32
N ILE A 223 -5.12 -4.70 -1.29
CA ILE A 223 -6.06 -5.80 -1.07
C ILE A 223 -7.47 -5.27 -1.27
N ASN A 224 -8.22 -5.93 -2.18
CA ASN A 224 -9.62 -5.60 -2.40
C ASN A 224 -10.51 -6.36 -1.41
N ILE A 225 -11.40 -5.65 -0.73
CA ILE A 225 -12.40 -6.25 0.15
C ILE A 225 -13.76 -5.68 -0.21
N HIS A 226 -14.60 -6.49 -0.82
CA HIS A 226 -15.97 -6.10 -1.26
C HIS A 226 -15.99 -4.83 -2.13
N GLY A 227 -15.04 -4.68 -3.04
CA GLY A 227 -14.96 -3.55 -3.95
C GLY A 227 -14.25 -2.31 -3.39
N VAL A 228 -13.74 -2.37 -2.16
CA VAL A 228 -12.92 -1.32 -1.55
C VAL A 228 -11.46 -1.74 -1.55
N ASP A 229 -10.60 -0.88 -2.08
CA ASP A 229 -9.16 -1.08 -2.13
C ASP A 229 -8.49 -0.55 -0.86
N TYR A 230 -7.73 -1.40 -0.21
CA TYR A 230 -6.95 -1.06 0.97
C TYR A 230 -5.45 -1.13 0.68
N VAL A 231 -4.76 -0.04 1.00
CA VAL A 231 -3.31 0.12 0.83
C VAL A 231 -2.53 -0.62 1.90
N PHE A 232 -1.48 -1.32 1.45
CA PHE A 232 -0.44 -1.93 2.28
C PHE A 232 0.91 -1.58 1.68
N ASP A 233 1.72 -0.83 2.40
CA ASP A 233 3.01 -0.35 1.91
C ASP A 233 4.10 -0.58 2.96
N PRO A 234 4.63 -1.80 3.04
CA PRO A 234 5.67 -2.13 4.00
C PRO A 234 6.96 -1.34 3.78
N GLN A 235 7.27 -0.92 2.54
CA GLN A 235 8.50 -0.18 2.26
C GLN A 235 8.44 1.26 2.79
N VAL A 236 7.32 1.98 2.58
CA VAL A 236 7.15 3.32 3.16
C VAL A 236 7.02 3.24 4.68
N GLU A 237 6.34 2.21 5.21
CA GLU A 237 6.25 2.01 6.66
C GLU A 237 7.62 1.75 7.29
N ASP A 238 8.50 0.98 6.63
CA ASP A 238 9.89 0.76 7.05
C ASP A 238 10.65 2.09 7.14
N ASN A 239 10.55 2.95 6.13
CA ASN A 239 11.13 4.29 6.16
C ASN A 239 10.56 5.16 7.31
N ILE A 240 9.27 5.03 7.62
CA ILE A 240 8.64 5.76 8.73
C ILE A 240 9.11 5.21 10.08
N ALA A 241 9.23 3.89 10.20
CA ALA A 241 9.70 3.23 11.41
C ALA A 241 11.17 3.53 11.69
N ALA A 242 12.00 3.64 10.65
CA ALA A 242 13.43 3.95 10.73
C ALA A 242 14.17 3.12 11.80
N GLY A 243 13.87 1.82 11.86
CA GLY A 243 14.39 0.88 12.85
C GLY A 243 13.73 0.97 14.24
N GLY A 244 12.74 1.84 14.42
CA GLY A 244 11.93 1.94 15.64
C GLY A 244 10.62 1.15 15.55
N ALA A 245 9.63 1.56 16.33
CA ALA A 245 8.32 0.90 16.36
C ALA A 245 7.52 1.11 15.08
N ILE A 246 6.93 0.04 14.55
CA ILE A 246 5.99 0.08 13.43
C ILE A 246 4.73 0.82 13.87
N ARG A 247 4.28 1.78 13.06
CA ARG A 247 3.13 2.65 13.37
C ARG A 247 1.84 2.26 12.65
N TYR A 248 1.92 1.37 11.67
CA TYR A 248 0.80 0.90 10.83
C TYR A 248 0.06 2.02 10.10
N LEU A 249 0.79 3.09 9.74
CA LEU A 249 0.25 4.24 9.00
C LEU A 249 -0.01 3.89 7.52
N ARG A 250 0.52 2.79 7.05
CA ARG A 250 0.39 2.27 5.68
C ARG A 250 -0.10 0.82 5.66
N PHE A 251 -0.79 0.39 6.70
CA PHE A 251 -1.36 -0.95 6.82
C PHE A 251 -2.89 -0.88 6.79
N CYS A 252 -3.53 -1.49 5.79
CA CYS A 252 -4.98 -1.58 5.61
C CYS A 252 -5.68 -0.20 5.61
N LYS A 253 -5.16 0.74 4.82
CA LYS A 253 -5.71 2.10 4.71
C LYS A 253 -6.51 2.27 3.43
N THR A 254 -7.64 2.97 3.50
CA THR A 254 -8.24 3.52 2.27
C THR A 254 -7.41 4.71 1.77
N TYR A 255 -7.59 5.08 0.51
CA TYR A 255 -6.90 6.25 -0.03
C TYR A 255 -7.36 7.56 0.62
N GLU A 256 -8.60 7.62 1.12
CA GLU A 256 -9.14 8.75 1.88
C GLU A 256 -8.49 8.89 3.27
N GLU A 257 -8.04 7.78 3.87
CA GLU A 257 -7.31 7.80 5.15
C GLU A 257 -5.84 8.18 5.01
N VAL A 258 -5.31 8.15 3.79
CA VAL A 258 -3.94 8.58 3.45
C VAL A 258 -3.97 9.63 2.33
N PRO A 259 -4.68 10.76 2.54
CA PRO A 259 -4.87 11.77 1.52
C PRO A 259 -3.52 12.30 1.05
N ASP A 260 -3.41 12.55 -0.25
CA ASP A 260 -2.20 13.11 -0.89
C ASP A 260 -0.92 12.28 -0.71
N LYS A 261 -1.03 11.02 -0.25
CA LYS A 261 0.15 10.13 -0.10
C LYS A 261 0.43 9.33 -1.36
N TYR A 262 -0.58 9.03 -2.14
CA TYR A 262 -0.46 8.20 -3.34
C TYR A 262 -1.16 8.83 -4.53
N ILE A 263 -0.50 8.80 -5.67
CA ILE A 263 -1.10 9.04 -6.99
C ILE A 263 -1.08 7.69 -7.70
N ARG A 264 -2.26 7.09 -7.92
CA ARG A 264 -2.37 5.79 -8.59
C ARG A 264 -2.24 5.96 -10.10
N TYR A 265 -1.53 5.05 -10.74
CA TYR A 265 -1.70 4.81 -12.15
C TYR A 265 -2.85 3.81 -12.34
N ALA A 266 -3.63 3.99 -13.40
CA ALA A 266 -4.80 3.13 -13.67
C ALA A 266 -4.39 1.90 -14.51
N ASP A 267 -3.37 1.20 -14.06
CA ASP A 267 -2.62 0.19 -14.80
C ASP A 267 -3.24 -1.21 -14.76
N ASP A 268 -3.84 -1.62 -13.65
CA ASP A 268 -4.39 -2.97 -13.52
C ASP A 268 -5.51 -3.24 -14.54
N VAL A 269 -6.41 -2.27 -14.70
CA VAL A 269 -7.50 -2.36 -15.68
C VAL A 269 -6.97 -2.33 -17.11
N VAL A 270 -5.88 -1.59 -17.33
CA VAL A 270 -5.24 -1.45 -18.63
C VAL A 270 -4.49 -2.71 -19.01
N GLN A 271 -3.76 -3.33 -18.10
CA GLN A 271 -3.10 -4.61 -18.35
C GLN A 271 -4.11 -5.66 -18.79
N ASP A 272 -5.22 -5.80 -18.07
CA ASP A 272 -6.28 -6.72 -18.44
C ASP A 272 -6.95 -6.35 -19.77
N SER A 273 -7.19 -5.06 -20.03
CA SER A 273 -7.79 -4.60 -21.28
C SER A 273 -6.84 -4.76 -22.47
N ILE A 274 -5.55 -4.54 -22.29
CA ILE A 274 -4.52 -4.78 -23.32
C ILE A 274 -4.39 -6.28 -23.59
N MET A 275 -4.34 -7.11 -22.57
CA MET A 275 -4.30 -8.57 -22.70
C MET A 275 -5.57 -9.13 -23.34
N ALA A 276 -6.73 -8.52 -23.08
CA ALA A 276 -8.00 -8.85 -23.71
C ALA A 276 -8.13 -8.34 -25.16
N GLY A 277 -7.14 -7.58 -25.66
CA GLY A 277 -7.16 -7.03 -27.00
C GLY A 277 -8.07 -5.82 -27.18
N GLY A 278 -8.34 -5.07 -26.10
CA GLY A 278 -9.15 -3.86 -26.14
C GLY A 278 -8.50 -2.73 -26.93
N ASP A 279 -9.30 -1.99 -27.70
CA ASP A 279 -8.88 -0.82 -28.50
C ASP A 279 -8.69 0.46 -27.66
N ALA A 280 -8.98 0.40 -26.37
CA ALA A 280 -8.84 1.52 -25.45
C ALA A 280 -7.36 1.82 -25.21
N GLY A 281 -6.94 3.03 -25.47
CA GLY A 281 -5.62 3.51 -25.04
C GLY A 281 -5.45 3.36 -23.54
N PRO A 282 -4.21 3.28 -23.03
CA PRO A 282 -3.97 3.04 -21.61
C PRO A 282 -4.58 4.15 -20.77
N ALA A 283 -5.39 3.76 -19.82
CA ALA A 283 -5.96 4.65 -18.83
C ALA A 283 -4.95 4.98 -17.72
N TYR A 284 -3.66 5.10 -18.04
CA TYR A 284 -2.67 5.50 -17.03
C TYR A 284 -2.99 6.89 -16.51
N ALA A 285 -3.35 6.98 -15.25
CA ALA A 285 -3.41 8.28 -14.61
C ALA A 285 -1.99 8.82 -14.44
N PHE A 286 -1.67 9.86 -15.20
CA PHE A 286 -0.44 10.60 -15.05
C PHE A 286 -0.77 11.95 -14.42
N GLY A 287 -0.52 12.09 -13.12
CA GLY A 287 -0.91 13.27 -12.38
C GLY A 287 -2.44 13.39 -12.20
N GLN A 288 -2.95 14.59 -12.08
CA GLN A 288 -4.38 14.85 -11.95
C GLN A 288 -5.08 14.76 -13.32
N GLY A 289 -5.51 13.56 -13.72
CA GLY A 289 -6.62 13.43 -14.65
C GLY A 289 -6.29 13.19 -16.12
N GLY A 290 -5.37 12.28 -16.47
CA GLY A 290 -5.21 11.86 -17.84
C GLY A 290 -4.35 10.60 -18.01
N SER A 291 -4.49 9.91 -19.14
CA SER A 291 -3.56 8.83 -19.48
C SER A 291 -2.22 9.43 -19.95
N TYR A 292 -1.12 8.72 -19.72
CA TYR A 292 0.19 9.12 -20.24
C TYR A 292 0.16 9.27 -21.78
N PHE A 293 -0.55 8.40 -22.48
CA PHE A 293 -0.79 8.49 -23.92
C PHE A 293 -1.49 9.80 -24.31
N ALA A 294 -2.52 10.21 -23.57
CA ALA A 294 -3.19 11.48 -23.80
C ALA A 294 -2.26 12.68 -23.55
N ALA A 295 -1.45 12.62 -22.48
CA ALA A 295 -0.47 13.65 -22.18
C ALA A 295 0.63 13.76 -23.24
N VAL A 296 1.10 12.64 -23.79
CA VAL A 296 2.02 12.61 -24.94
C VAL A 296 1.39 13.27 -26.16
N ASN A 297 0.15 12.94 -26.49
CA ASN A 297 -0.54 13.54 -27.65
C ASN A 297 -0.84 15.02 -27.43
N GLN A 298 -1.08 15.45 -26.21
CA GLN A 298 -1.17 16.88 -25.89
C GLN A 298 0.18 17.58 -26.13
N ALA A 299 1.29 17.03 -25.63
CA ALA A 299 2.62 17.59 -25.86
C ALA A 299 2.99 17.64 -27.36
N ARG A 300 2.59 16.62 -28.13
CA ARG A 300 2.76 16.62 -29.59
C ARG A 300 1.96 17.72 -30.26
N ALA A 301 0.72 17.94 -29.86
CA ALA A 301 -0.10 19.04 -30.37
C ALA A 301 0.53 20.41 -30.07
N GLU A 302 1.03 20.62 -28.88
CA GLU A 302 1.74 21.83 -28.46
C GLU A 302 3.03 22.07 -29.27
N ALA A 303 3.72 20.98 -29.65
CA ALA A 303 4.90 21.01 -30.53
C ALA A 303 4.57 21.06 -32.03
N GLY A 304 3.29 21.07 -32.42
CA GLY A 304 2.87 21.06 -33.82
C GLY A 304 3.14 19.73 -34.53
N VAL A 305 3.26 18.64 -33.79
CA VAL A 305 3.52 17.28 -34.31
C VAL A 305 2.21 16.49 -34.36
N ALA A 306 1.99 15.68 -35.38
CA ALA A 306 0.80 14.86 -35.51
C ALA A 306 0.65 13.89 -34.33
N PRO A 307 -0.57 13.64 -33.84
CA PRO A 307 -0.79 12.73 -32.74
C PRO A 307 -0.37 11.29 -33.07
N LEU A 308 0.07 10.53 -32.09
CA LEU A 308 0.27 9.10 -32.21
C LEU A 308 -1.08 8.38 -32.20
N THR A 309 -1.20 7.30 -32.94
CA THR A 309 -2.29 6.34 -32.82
C THR A 309 -1.92 5.25 -31.82
N TRP A 310 -2.92 4.74 -31.09
CA TRP A 310 -2.72 3.60 -30.22
C TRP A 310 -2.64 2.31 -31.04
N ASP A 311 -1.65 1.48 -30.71
CA ASP A 311 -1.47 0.18 -31.36
C ASP A 311 -1.47 -0.93 -30.29
N ALA A 312 -2.50 -1.76 -30.34
CA ALA A 312 -2.70 -2.83 -29.36
C ALA A 312 -1.63 -3.94 -29.44
N ASP A 313 -1.05 -4.17 -30.63
CA ASP A 313 0.03 -5.15 -30.76
C ASP A 313 1.32 -4.65 -30.12
N LEU A 314 1.64 -3.36 -30.34
CA LEU A 314 2.77 -2.72 -29.66
C LEU A 314 2.56 -2.69 -28.15
N ALA A 315 1.34 -2.44 -27.68
CA ALA A 315 1.03 -2.40 -26.26
C ALA A 315 1.19 -3.77 -25.59
N ARG A 316 0.75 -4.83 -26.24
CA ARG A 316 0.95 -6.21 -25.74
C ARG A 316 2.43 -6.61 -25.66
N ALA A 317 3.20 -6.27 -26.69
CA ALA A 317 4.63 -6.51 -26.71
C ALA A 317 5.33 -5.68 -25.64
N ALA A 318 4.98 -4.41 -25.48
CA ALA A 318 5.49 -3.54 -24.44
C ALA A 318 5.19 -4.10 -23.02
N LEU A 319 4.00 -4.69 -22.81
CA LEU A 319 3.66 -5.32 -21.55
C LEU A 319 4.55 -6.52 -21.24
N ARG A 320 4.76 -7.42 -22.21
CA ARG A 320 5.64 -8.58 -22.05
C ARG A 320 7.07 -8.18 -21.66
N ILE A 321 7.61 -7.16 -22.32
CA ILE A 321 8.94 -6.61 -22.01
C ILE A 321 8.94 -5.96 -20.61
N ALA A 322 7.91 -5.20 -20.26
CA ALA A 322 7.79 -4.60 -18.92
C ALA A 322 7.69 -5.67 -17.82
N MET A 323 7.10 -6.83 -18.13
CA MET A 323 7.03 -8.01 -17.23
C MET A 323 8.37 -8.78 -17.12
N GLY A 324 9.39 -8.39 -17.89
CA GLY A 324 10.72 -8.97 -17.82
C GLY A 324 11.03 -10.01 -18.90
N GLU A 325 10.16 -10.19 -19.92
CA GLU A 325 10.52 -11.02 -21.07
C GLU A 325 11.66 -10.37 -21.86
N ASP A 326 12.48 -11.20 -22.48
CA ASP A 326 13.60 -10.73 -23.31
C ASP A 326 13.12 -9.88 -24.47
N SER A 327 13.62 -8.63 -24.55
CA SER A 327 13.15 -7.64 -25.50
C SER A 327 13.38 -8.04 -26.95
N ASP A 328 14.53 -8.68 -27.26
CA ASP A 328 14.86 -9.05 -28.62
C ASP A 328 13.92 -10.16 -29.11
N THR A 329 13.67 -11.15 -28.25
CA THR A 329 12.69 -12.23 -28.53
C THR A 329 11.30 -11.67 -28.78
N VAL A 330 10.81 -10.76 -27.93
CA VAL A 330 9.47 -10.17 -28.04
C VAL A 330 9.34 -9.32 -29.32
N LEU A 331 10.38 -8.56 -29.68
CA LEU A 331 10.39 -7.71 -30.87
C LEU A 331 10.47 -8.54 -32.15
N ASP A 332 11.29 -9.60 -32.18
CA ASP A 332 11.36 -10.52 -33.33
C ASP A 332 10.02 -11.24 -33.59
N GLU A 333 9.34 -11.69 -32.53
CA GLU A 333 8.01 -12.27 -32.65
C GLU A 333 6.97 -11.24 -33.14
N LEU A 334 7.04 -10.00 -32.64
CA LEU A 334 6.15 -8.92 -33.06
C LEU A 334 6.35 -8.61 -34.56
N GLU A 335 7.60 -8.43 -35.00
CA GLU A 335 7.95 -8.16 -36.39
C GLU A 335 7.52 -9.33 -37.28
N SER A 336 7.81 -10.57 -36.91
CA SER A 336 7.41 -11.77 -37.65
C SER A 336 5.89 -11.87 -37.84
N ARG A 337 5.13 -11.48 -36.81
CA ARG A 337 3.65 -11.56 -36.85
C ARG A 337 2.98 -10.38 -37.55
N THR A 338 3.51 -9.18 -37.40
CA THR A 338 2.84 -7.95 -37.83
C THR A 338 3.55 -7.23 -38.96
N GLY A 339 4.81 -7.55 -39.25
CA GLY A 339 5.68 -6.82 -40.18
C GLY A 339 6.14 -5.45 -39.66
N LYS A 340 5.87 -5.14 -38.37
CA LYS A 340 6.21 -3.85 -37.77
C LYS A 340 7.59 -3.88 -37.14
N SER A 341 8.50 -3.07 -37.60
CA SER A 341 9.74 -2.78 -36.91
C SER A 341 9.52 -1.65 -35.93
N CYS A 342 10.06 -1.79 -34.70
CA CYS A 342 9.74 -0.91 -33.60
C CYS A 342 10.99 -0.37 -32.90
N ALA A 343 10.89 0.84 -32.36
CA ALA A 343 11.84 1.35 -31.40
C ALA A 343 11.32 1.10 -29.98
N LEU A 344 12.19 0.58 -29.14
CA LEU A 344 11.93 0.29 -27.73
C LEU A 344 12.52 1.37 -26.85
N TYR A 345 11.72 1.82 -25.89
CA TYR A 345 12.16 2.58 -24.73
C TYR A 345 11.62 1.94 -23.47
N SER A 346 12.50 1.69 -22.53
CA SER A 346 12.15 1.20 -21.22
C SER A 346 12.72 2.09 -20.12
N SER A 347 12.00 2.25 -19.04
CA SER A 347 12.44 2.99 -17.86
C SER A 347 12.00 2.27 -16.59
N TYR A 348 12.77 2.42 -15.54
CA TYR A 348 12.50 1.84 -14.24
C TYR A 348 12.49 2.94 -13.18
N GLY A 349 11.40 3.03 -12.39
CA GLY A 349 11.26 3.98 -11.29
C GLY A 349 11.12 5.45 -11.67
N MET A 350 11.39 5.82 -12.92
CA MET A 350 11.18 7.18 -13.44
C MET A 350 10.53 7.09 -14.82
N TYR A 351 9.45 7.83 -15.00
CA TYR A 351 8.77 7.91 -16.31
C TYR A 351 9.23 9.14 -17.05
N PRO A 352 9.50 9.04 -18.37
CA PRO A 352 9.85 10.20 -19.17
C PRO A 352 8.72 11.23 -19.14
N LEU A 353 9.07 12.51 -19.24
CA LEU A 353 8.06 13.56 -19.41
C LEU A 353 7.29 13.33 -20.73
N PRO A 354 6.00 13.69 -20.81
CA PRO A 354 5.25 13.61 -22.07
C PRO A 354 5.91 14.37 -23.22
N SER A 355 6.60 15.48 -22.93
CA SER A 355 7.39 16.28 -23.87
C SER A 355 8.81 15.77 -24.12
N TRP A 356 9.13 14.55 -23.68
CA TRP A 356 10.43 13.93 -23.94
C TRP A 356 10.67 13.69 -25.43
N GLY A 357 11.94 13.90 -25.90
CA GLY A 357 12.30 13.92 -27.31
C GLY A 357 11.71 12.77 -28.15
N PRO A 358 11.86 11.50 -27.81
CA PRO A 358 11.28 10.37 -28.51
C PRO A 358 9.75 10.44 -28.68
N ASN A 359 9.04 10.99 -27.70
CA ASN A 359 7.60 11.21 -27.81
C ASN A 359 7.22 12.23 -28.87
N LEU A 360 8.11 13.18 -29.18
CA LEU A 360 7.88 14.29 -30.10
C LEU A 360 8.44 14.04 -31.53
N GLU A 361 9.10 12.90 -31.76
CA GLU A 361 9.62 12.55 -33.07
C GLU A 361 8.51 12.47 -34.14
N SER A 362 8.60 13.31 -35.19
CA SER A 362 7.53 13.51 -36.16
C SER A 362 7.30 12.31 -37.08
N PHE A 363 8.29 11.42 -37.21
CA PHE A 363 8.18 10.18 -37.99
C PHE A 363 7.46 9.03 -37.24
N ARG A 364 7.24 9.14 -35.95
CA ARG A 364 6.48 8.16 -35.22
C ARG A 364 5.00 8.28 -35.53
N ARG A 365 4.34 7.16 -35.77
CA ARG A 365 2.90 7.12 -36.18
C ARG A 365 2.04 6.44 -35.12
N SER A 366 2.51 5.36 -34.55
CA SER A 366 1.78 4.62 -33.54
C SER A 366 2.67 4.24 -32.36
N THR A 367 2.04 3.98 -31.24
CA THR A 367 2.72 3.57 -30.02
C THR A 367 1.87 2.58 -29.22
N GLY A 368 2.55 1.71 -28.50
CA GLY A 368 2.00 0.94 -27.40
C GLY A 368 2.84 1.20 -26.16
N ILE A 369 2.17 1.50 -25.06
CA ILE A 369 2.80 1.86 -23.79
C ILE A 369 2.24 0.93 -22.73
N SER A 370 3.10 0.33 -21.94
CA SER A 370 2.70 -0.54 -20.82
C SER A 370 3.52 -0.27 -19.59
N LEU A 371 2.89 -0.47 -18.47
CA LEU A 371 3.47 -0.41 -17.14
C LEU A 371 3.31 -1.76 -16.46
N TYR A 372 4.34 -2.19 -15.75
CA TYR A 372 4.27 -3.33 -14.87
C TYR A 372 5.20 -3.10 -13.68
N GLY A 373 4.63 -3.02 -12.48
CA GLY A 373 5.40 -2.55 -11.33
C GLY A 373 5.97 -1.14 -11.56
N ALA A 374 7.25 -0.94 -11.30
CA ALA A 374 7.97 0.31 -11.62
C ALA A 374 8.52 0.35 -13.03
N SER A 375 8.33 -0.71 -13.83
CA SER A 375 8.82 -0.78 -15.20
C SER A 375 7.82 -0.14 -16.16
N MET A 376 8.27 0.78 -16.99
CA MET A 376 7.53 1.33 -18.11
C MET A 376 8.23 0.93 -19.41
N CYS A 377 7.47 0.40 -20.33
CA CYS A 377 7.93 0.09 -21.68
C CYS A 377 7.08 0.83 -22.71
N MET A 378 7.72 1.42 -23.68
CA MET A 378 7.10 2.12 -24.81
C MET A 378 7.68 1.57 -26.10
N LEU A 379 6.81 1.11 -26.98
CA LEU A 379 7.17 0.73 -28.33
C LEU A 379 6.56 1.73 -29.31
N TYR A 380 7.37 2.15 -30.28
CA TYR A 380 6.94 3.07 -31.35
C TYR A 380 7.16 2.39 -32.71
N SER A 381 6.19 2.53 -33.61
CA SER A 381 6.41 2.13 -35.01
C SER A 381 7.55 2.91 -35.66
N MET A 382 8.32 2.24 -36.46
CA MET A 382 9.46 2.79 -37.22
C MET A 382 9.06 3.24 -38.66
N GLU A 383 7.79 3.49 -38.93
CA GLU A 383 7.31 3.92 -40.23
C GLU A 383 7.64 5.38 -40.55
#